data_c907d9a97a08986d5cc079874abb9138
#
_entry.id   c907d9a97a08986d5cc079874abb9138
#
_cell.length_a   1.000
_cell.length_b   1.000
_cell.length_c   1.000
_cell.angle_alpha   90.00
_cell.angle_beta   90.00
_cell.angle_gamma   90.00
#
_symmetry.space_group_name_H-M   'P 1'
#
loop_
_entity.id
_entity.type
_entity.pdbx_description
1 polymer ?
#
loop_
_entity_poly.entity_id
_entity_poly.type
_entity_poly.pdbx_seq_one_letter_code
_entity_poly.pdbx_strand_id
1 'polypeptide(L)'
;IILRLGSVVGYSSTDTMRINIMPNLFSKITSQNGTINLFAGGKQIKSVVPLIDVVRCMKFMELNDNLKKETYNLVQETVTVKEVAEICKKYNPKVILKITDDEIPNLGYTLSNKKLLSTGFKFLYNLDGCISEMIKKWSFVKFDNDLEYKTRGEKEFIDKRGKISNYELTEPINLIGYIESVKGSMRAN
;
A
#
# COMPACT_ATOMS: atom_id res chain seq x y z
N ILE A 1 9.67 -1.00 21.70
CA ILE A 1 9.52 -1.85 20.50
C ILE A 1 9.21 -0.94 19.32
N ILE A 2 9.87 -1.18 18.18
CA ILE A 2 9.65 -0.48 16.92
C ILE A 2 9.09 -1.50 15.92
N LEU A 3 7.94 -1.18 15.29
CA LEU A 3 7.37 -1.95 14.20
C LEU A 3 7.66 -1.24 12.88
N ARG A 4 8.37 -1.92 11.98
CA ARG A 4 8.59 -1.46 10.61
C ARG A 4 7.58 -2.14 9.70
N LEU A 5 6.60 -1.37 9.23
CA LEU A 5 5.47 -1.88 8.45
C LEU A 5 5.84 -2.08 6.97
N GLY A 6 5.35 -3.16 6.38
CA GLY A 6 5.15 -3.25 4.94
C GLY A 6 4.01 -2.33 4.46
N SER A 7 3.69 -2.38 3.18
CA SER A 7 2.51 -1.71 2.64
C SER A 7 1.24 -2.26 3.30
N VAL A 8 0.52 -1.41 4.01
CA VAL A 8 -0.68 -1.82 4.75
C VAL A 8 -1.86 -1.95 3.79
N VAL A 9 -2.46 -3.14 3.80
CA VAL A 9 -3.58 -3.51 2.92
C VAL A 9 -4.87 -3.60 3.71
N GLY A 10 -5.87 -2.82 3.33
CA GLY A 10 -7.18 -2.85 3.99
C GLY A 10 -8.08 -1.71 3.58
N TYR A 11 -9.36 -1.91 3.84
CA TYR A 11 -10.42 -0.95 3.55
C TYR A 11 -10.55 0.09 4.67
N SER A 12 -10.79 1.33 4.28
CA SER A 12 -11.30 2.38 5.17
C SER A 12 -12.52 3.03 4.52
N SER A 13 -13.50 3.36 5.32
CA SER A 13 -14.70 4.10 4.89
C SER A 13 -14.50 5.62 4.90
N THR A 14 -13.33 6.10 5.30
CA THR A 14 -13.03 7.53 5.35
C THR A 14 -12.39 8.00 4.05
N ASP A 15 -12.72 9.21 3.64
CA ASP A 15 -12.11 9.92 2.50
C ASP A 15 -10.63 10.29 2.73
N THR A 16 -10.18 10.24 3.98
CA THR A 16 -8.78 10.51 4.37
C THR A 16 -7.84 9.32 4.17
N MET A 17 -8.35 8.18 3.70
CA MET A 17 -7.53 7.01 3.41
C MET A 17 -6.58 7.30 2.26
N ARG A 18 -5.29 7.00 2.46
CA ARG A 18 -4.32 7.02 1.36
C ARG A 18 -4.54 5.82 0.44
N ILE A 19 -5.29 6.05 -0.63
CA ILE A 19 -5.67 5.00 -1.58
C ILE A 19 -4.51 4.56 -2.48
N ASN A 20 -3.48 5.40 -2.68
CA ASN A 20 -2.36 5.16 -3.60
C ASN A 20 -1.41 4.02 -3.20
N ILE A 21 -1.71 3.32 -2.11
CA ILE A 21 -1.04 2.05 -1.80
C ILE A 21 -1.54 1.01 -2.80
N MET A 22 -0.62 0.42 -3.56
CA MET A 22 -0.90 -0.36 -4.77
C MET A 22 -2.01 -1.42 -4.61
N PRO A 23 -2.06 -2.31 -3.58
CA PRO A 23 -3.14 -3.28 -3.48
C PRO A 23 -4.50 -2.62 -3.21
N ASN A 24 -4.52 -1.51 -2.46
CA ASN A 24 -5.75 -0.77 -2.18
C ASN A 24 -6.28 -0.10 -3.45
N LEU A 25 -5.40 0.59 -4.19
CA LEU A 25 -5.74 1.23 -5.46
C LEU A 25 -6.25 0.20 -6.50
N PHE A 26 -5.55 -0.91 -6.66
CA PHE A 26 -5.95 -1.95 -7.61
C PHE A 26 -7.32 -2.54 -7.26
N SER A 27 -7.57 -2.77 -5.98
CA SER A 27 -8.89 -3.26 -5.52
C SER A 27 -10.00 -2.26 -5.83
N LYS A 28 -9.74 -0.94 -5.66
CA LYS A 28 -10.68 0.11 -5.99
C LYS A 28 -10.95 0.17 -7.50
N ILE A 29 -9.91 0.21 -8.32
CA ILE A 29 -10.03 0.18 -9.80
C ILE A 29 -10.83 -1.05 -10.24
N THR A 30 -10.53 -2.21 -9.66
CA THR A 30 -11.19 -3.47 -9.96
C THR A 30 -12.67 -3.45 -9.64
N SER A 31 -13.06 -2.85 -8.51
CA SER A 31 -14.47 -2.73 -8.12
C SER A 31 -15.32 -1.96 -9.12
N GLN A 32 -14.68 -1.17 -9.97
CA GLN A 32 -15.30 -0.29 -10.97
C GLN A 32 -15.09 -0.74 -12.42
N ASN A 33 -14.57 -1.94 -12.63
CA ASN A 33 -14.24 -2.49 -13.95
C ASN A 33 -13.20 -1.63 -14.72
N GLY A 34 -12.31 -0.95 -14.00
CA GLY A 34 -11.33 -0.05 -14.57
C GLY A 34 -10.13 -0.76 -15.21
N THR A 35 -9.09 0.02 -15.55
CA THR A 35 -7.85 -0.48 -16.13
C THR A 35 -6.70 -0.36 -15.14
N ILE A 36 -6.00 -1.45 -14.87
CA ILE A 36 -4.77 -1.49 -14.08
C ILE A 36 -3.58 -1.45 -15.05
N ASN A 37 -2.75 -0.42 -14.94
CA ASN A 37 -1.52 -0.32 -15.71
C ASN A 37 -0.38 -1.05 -14.99
N LEU A 38 0.28 -1.97 -15.67
CA LEU A 38 1.41 -2.76 -15.19
C LEU A 38 2.69 -2.24 -15.83
N PHE A 39 3.32 -1.26 -15.21
CA PHE A 39 4.59 -0.68 -15.64
C PHE A 39 5.69 -1.75 -15.61
N ALA A 40 6.50 -1.83 -16.67
CA ALA A 40 7.52 -2.87 -16.86
C ALA A 40 6.99 -4.29 -16.59
N GLY A 41 5.76 -4.57 -17.00
CA GLY A 41 5.11 -5.88 -16.80
C GLY A 41 4.78 -6.20 -15.34
N GLY A 42 4.81 -5.23 -14.44
CA GLY A 42 4.47 -5.41 -13.04
C GLY A 42 5.50 -6.20 -12.22
N LYS A 43 6.78 -6.14 -12.60
CA LYS A 43 7.87 -6.88 -11.93
C LYS A 43 8.27 -6.30 -10.55
N GLN A 44 7.80 -5.11 -10.20
CA GLN A 44 8.12 -4.50 -8.91
C GLN A 44 7.64 -5.37 -7.76
N ILE A 45 8.48 -5.44 -6.72
CA ILE A 45 8.24 -6.22 -5.50
C ILE A 45 7.74 -5.32 -4.39
N LYS A 46 6.73 -5.78 -3.65
CA LYS A 46 6.19 -5.10 -2.48
C LYS A 46 6.01 -6.08 -1.32
N SER A 47 6.50 -5.67 -0.16
CA SER A 47 6.18 -6.33 1.11
C SER A 47 4.88 -5.77 1.65
N VAL A 48 3.91 -6.62 1.93
CA VAL A 48 2.54 -6.22 2.31
C VAL A 48 2.14 -6.80 3.66
N VAL A 49 1.19 -6.14 4.32
CA VAL A 49 0.61 -6.62 5.57
C VAL A 49 -0.87 -6.22 5.66
N PRO A 50 -1.77 -7.15 6.00
CA PRO A 50 -3.18 -6.84 6.27
C PRO A 50 -3.35 -5.87 7.44
N LEU A 51 -4.22 -4.86 7.28
CA LEU A 51 -4.50 -3.85 8.32
C LEU A 51 -4.91 -4.49 9.65
N ILE A 52 -5.74 -5.52 9.60
CA ILE A 52 -6.19 -6.21 10.81
C ILE A 52 -5.02 -6.88 11.55
N ASP A 53 -4.08 -7.47 10.83
CA ASP A 53 -2.89 -8.06 11.45
C ASP A 53 -1.93 -6.99 12.00
N VAL A 54 -1.91 -5.77 11.44
CA VAL A 54 -1.20 -4.65 12.06
C VAL A 54 -1.76 -4.35 13.44
N VAL A 55 -3.08 -4.20 13.56
CA VAL A 55 -3.76 -3.92 14.85
C VAL A 55 -3.53 -5.08 15.83
N ARG A 56 -3.65 -6.33 15.37
CA ARG A 56 -3.39 -7.52 16.18
C ARG A 56 -1.95 -7.59 16.68
N CYS A 57 -1.00 -7.23 15.83
CA CYS A 57 0.42 -7.20 16.21
C CYS A 57 0.69 -6.12 17.25
N MET A 58 0.14 -4.93 17.09
CA MET A 58 0.27 -3.86 18.09
C MET A 58 -0.25 -4.33 19.45
N LYS A 59 -1.45 -4.92 19.49
CA LYS A 59 -2.02 -5.49 20.72
C LYS A 59 -1.15 -6.64 21.28
N PHE A 60 -0.64 -7.51 20.42
CA PHE A 60 0.27 -8.58 20.84
C PHE A 60 1.54 -8.03 21.49
N MET A 61 2.14 -6.98 20.92
CA MET A 61 3.33 -6.33 21.48
C MET A 61 3.07 -5.64 22.81
N GLU A 62 1.88 -5.05 22.98
CA GLU A 62 1.46 -4.41 24.22
C GLU A 62 1.26 -5.40 25.36
N LEU A 63 0.70 -6.58 25.08
CA LEU A 63 0.37 -7.59 26.08
C LEU A 63 1.53 -8.54 26.44
N ASN A 64 2.70 -8.40 25.82
CA ASN A 64 3.83 -9.30 26.04
C ASN A 64 5.08 -8.54 26.54
N ASP A 65 5.13 -8.27 27.83
CA ASP A 65 6.22 -7.52 28.48
C ASP A 65 7.61 -8.16 28.34
N ASN A 66 7.66 -9.46 28.08
CA ASN A 66 8.89 -10.22 27.92
C ASN A 66 9.56 -10.04 26.54
N LEU A 67 8.92 -9.33 25.61
CA LEU A 67 9.50 -9.10 24.31
C LEU A 67 10.67 -8.10 24.37
N LYS A 68 11.72 -8.42 23.66
CA LYS A 68 12.87 -7.52 23.55
C LYS A 68 12.47 -6.19 22.92
N LYS A 69 12.98 -5.08 23.46
CA LYS A 69 12.78 -3.73 22.94
C LYS A 69 13.60 -3.50 21.65
N GLU A 70 13.21 -4.12 20.58
CA GLU A 70 13.94 -4.16 19.32
C GLU A 70 13.04 -3.72 18.16
N THR A 71 13.60 -3.69 16.93
CA THR A 71 12.86 -3.44 15.70
C THR A 71 12.41 -4.77 15.10
N TYR A 72 11.11 -4.85 14.77
CA TYR A 72 10.48 -5.99 14.11
C TYR A 72 9.85 -5.55 12.78
N ASN A 73 10.12 -6.30 11.71
CA ASN A 73 9.46 -6.06 10.44
C ASN A 73 8.09 -6.74 10.46
N LEU A 74 7.05 -5.93 10.35
CA LEU A 74 5.67 -6.38 10.29
C LEU A 74 5.23 -6.47 8.84
N VAL A 75 5.51 -7.61 8.24
CA VAL A 75 5.20 -7.97 6.86
C VAL A 75 4.64 -9.38 6.86
N GLN A 76 3.52 -9.58 6.18
CA GLN A 76 2.91 -10.90 6.08
C GLN A 76 3.50 -11.66 4.89
N GLU A 77 3.55 -11.04 3.72
CA GLU A 77 4.09 -11.64 2.49
C GLU A 77 4.75 -10.61 1.58
N THR A 78 5.50 -11.09 0.62
CA THR A 78 6.12 -10.28 -0.43
C THR A 78 5.58 -10.74 -1.78
N VAL A 79 5.10 -9.78 -2.58
CA VAL A 79 4.42 -10.03 -3.85
C VAL A 79 4.92 -9.08 -4.91
N THR A 80 4.77 -9.45 -6.18
CA THR A 80 4.94 -8.56 -7.32
C THR A 80 3.65 -7.76 -7.58
N VAL A 81 3.78 -6.63 -8.25
CA VAL A 81 2.64 -5.84 -8.71
C VAL A 81 1.73 -6.66 -9.63
N LYS A 82 2.34 -7.53 -10.47
CA LYS A 82 1.60 -8.42 -11.37
C LYS A 82 0.73 -9.42 -10.60
N GLU A 83 1.30 -10.10 -9.58
CA GLU A 83 0.52 -11.05 -8.75
C GLU A 83 -0.70 -10.38 -8.11
N VAL A 84 -0.55 -9.15 -7.61
CA VAL A 84 -1.68 -8.40 -7.05
C VAL A 84 -2.75 -8.11 -8.10
N ALA A 85 -2.36 -7.73 -9.31
CA ALA A 85 -3.29 -7.49 -10.42
C ALA A 85 -4.01 -8.78 -10.85
N GLU A 86 -3.31 -9.91 -10.84
CA GLU A 86 -3.89 -11.22 -11.15
C GLU A 86 -4.92 -11.64 -10.09
N ILE A 87 -4.65 -11.40 -8.80
CA ILE A 87 -5.64 -11.58 -7.74
C ILE A 87 -6.87 -10.69 -7.99
N CYS A 88 -6.68 -9.43 -8.34
CA CYS A 88 -7.79 -8.54 -8.69
C CYS A 88 -8.62 -9.10 -9.85
N LYS A 89 -7.97 -9.55 -10.92
CA LYS A 89 -8.63 -10.14 -12.08
C LYS A 89 -9.39 -11.44 -11.77
N LYS A 90 -8.88 -12.24 -10.84
CA LYS A 90 -9.56 -13.45 -10.34
C LYS A 90 -10.94 -13.10 -9.74
N TYR A 91 -11.04 -11.99 -8.99
CA TYR A 91 -12.28 -11.58 -8.33
C TYR A 91 -13.20 -10.73 -9.20
N ASN A 92 -12.66 -10.06 -10.20
CA ASN A 92 -13.45 -9.34 -11.21
C ASN A 92 -12.82 -9.48 -12.60
N PRO A 93 -13.26 -10.47 -13.41
CA PRO A 93 -12.72 -10.70 -14.75
C PRO A 93 -12.90 -9.51 -15.74
N LYS A 94 -13.77 -8.54 -15.41
CA LYS A 94 -14.00 -7.35 -16.26
C LYS A 94 -12.86 -6.33 -16.16
N VAL A 95 -12.02 -6.38 -15.10
CA VAL A 95 -10.87 -5.49 -14.98
C VAL A 95 -9.90 -5.73 -16.14
N ILE A 96 -9.37 -4.66 -16.70
CA ILE A 96 -8.41 -4.70 -17.80
C ILE A 96 -7.00 -4.57 -17.20
N LEU A 97 -6.12 -5.53 -17.52
CA LEU A 97 -4.70 -5.44 -17.19
C LEU A 97 -3.95 -4.96 -18.43
N LYS A 98 -3.36 -3.77 -18.37
CA LYS A 98 -2.58 -3.18 -19.46
C LYS A 98 -1.10 -3.19 -19.10
N ILE A 99 -0.32 -3.96 -19.82
CA ILE A 99 1.14 -3.98 -19.70
C ILE A 99 1.69 -2.77 -20.47
N THR A 100 2.63 -2.07 -19.86
CA THR A 100 3.38 -0.99 -20.50
C THR A 100 4.87 -1.28 -20.39
N ASP A 101 5.64 -0.78 -21.35
CA ASP A 101 7.09 -0.97 -21.43
C ASP A 101 7.87 0.16 -20.72
N ASP A 102 7.18 0.98 -19.94
CA ASP A 102 7.80 2.07 -19.19
C ASP A 102 8.88 1.54 -18.25
N GLU A 103 10.01 2.19 -18.25
CA GLU A 103 11.06 1.91 -17.28
C GLU A 103 10.62 2.23 -15.86
N ILE A 104 11.01 1.39 -14.92
CA ILE A 104 10.79 1.61 -13.50
C ILE A 104 12.13 1.85 -12.80
N PRO A 105 12.24 2.91 -12.01
CA PRO A 105 13.51 3.29 -11.39
C PRO A 105 13.97 2.31 -10.30
N ASN A 106 13.05 1.49 -9.76
CA ASN A 106 13.34 0.57 -8.66
C ASN A 106 12.41 -0.65 -8.68
N LEU A 107 13.00 -1.83 -8.60
CA LEU A 107 12.26 -3.09 -8.50
C LEU A 107 11.63 -3.32 -7.11
N GLY A 108 12.01 -2.52 -6.11
CA GLY A 108 11.55 -2.67 -4.75
C GLY A 108 12.52 -3.48 -3.88
N TYR A 109 12.07 -3.81 -2.67
CA TYR A 109 12.83 -4.57 -1.70
C TYR A 109 11.91 -5.48 -0.89
N THR A 110 12.51 -6.49 -0.27
CA THR A 110 11.83 -7.42 0.63
C THR A 110 12.20 -7.14 2.07
N LEU A 111 11.23 -7.35 2.97
CA LEU A 111 11.46 -7.30 4.42
C LEU A 111 11.24 -8.69 5.01
N SER A 112 12.22 -9.20 5.73
CA SER A 112 12.08 -10.48 6.44
C SER A 112 11.29 -10.28 7.74
N ASN A 113 10.26 -11.09 7.94
CA ASN A 113 9.44 -11.14 9.15
C ASN A 113 9.88 -12.23 10.14
N LYS A 114 10.97 -12.95 9.87
CA LYS A 114 11.43 -14.10 10.69
C LYS A 114 11.56 -13.76 12.19
N LYS A 115 12.11 -12.57 12.48
CA LYS A 115 12.28 -12.09 13.85
C LYS A 115 10.93 -11.83 14.55
N LEU A 116 9.94 -11.33 13.84
CA LEU A 116 8.58 -11.18 14.37
C LEU A 116 7.94 -12.55 14.64
N LEU A 117 8.05 -13.47 13.69
CA LEU A 117 7.49 -14.82 13.85
C LEU A 117 8.14 -15.60 15.02
N SER A 118 9.43 -15.38 15.29
CA SER A 118 10.11 -16.00 16.43
C SER A 118 9.59 -15.55 17.80
N THR A 119 8.80 -14.45 17.86
CA THR A 119 8.12 -14.02 19.10
C THR A 119 6.84 -14.82 19.39
N GLY A 120 6.41 -15.69 18.48
CA GLY A 120 5.15 -16.44 18.56
C GLY A 120 3.97 -15.71 17.91
N PHE A 121 4.14 -14.50 17.35
CA PHE A 121 3.09 -13.84 16.59
C PHE A 121 2.71 -14.65 15.34
N LYS A 122 1.41 -14.72 15.05
CA LYS A 122 0.86 -15.42 13.89
C LYS A 122 -0.05 -14.49 13.09
N PHE A 123 0.20 -14.39 11.79
CA PHE A 123 -0.73 -13.76 10.86
C PHE A 123 -1.98 -14.62 10.69
N LEU A 124 -3.15 -13.99 10.63
CA LEU A 124 -4.43 -14.67 10.41
C LEU A 124 -5.08 -14.30 9.08
N TYR A 125 -4.64 -13.23 8.47
CA TYR A 125 -5.19 -12.70 7.24
C TYR A 125 -4.17 -12.79 6.12
N ASN A 126 -4.63 -12.88 4.87
CA ASN A 126 -3.79 -12.90 3.69
C ASN A 126 -4.23 -11.84 2.68
N LEU A 127 -3.36 -11.55 1.73
CA LEU A 127 -3.61 -10.54 0.70
C LEU A 127 -4.81 -10.88 -0.17
N ASP A 128 -4.98 -12.13 -0.57
CA ASP A 128 -6.06 -12.59 -1.43
C ASP A 128 -7.45 -12.28 -0.81
N GLY A 129 -7.64 -12.64 0.47
CA GLY A 129 -8.86 -12.33 1.21
C GLY A 129 -9.10 -10.83 1.39
N CYS A 130 -8.04 -10.06 1.70
CA CYS A 130 -8.15 -8.61 1.83
C CYS A 130 -8.57 -7.93 0.53
N ILE A 131 -8.01 -8.34 -0.61
CA ILE A 131 -8.37 -7.81 -1.93
C ILE A 131 -9.84 -8.14 -2.25
N SER A 132 -10.25 -9.39 -2.03
CA SER A 132 -11.64 -9.80 -2.23
C SER A 132 -12.62 -8.95 -1.42
N GLU A 133 -12.31 -8.73 -0.13
CA GLU A 133 -13.14 -7.91 0.74
C GLU A 133 -13.20 -6.44 0.28
N MET A 134 -12.06 -5.87 -0.07
CA MET A 134 -12.00 -4.48 -0.55
C MET A 134 -12.78 -4.28 -1.84
N ILE A 135 -12.65 -5.19 -2.82
CA ILE A 135 -13.41 -5.12 -4.07
C ILE A 135 -14.91 -5.12 -3.78
N LYS A 136 -15.38 -6.02 -2.90
CA LYS A 136 -16.80 -6.08 -2.50
C LYS A 136 -17.26 -4.78 -1.86
N LYS A 137 -16.51 -4.26 -0.86
CA LYS A 137 -16.88 -3.04 -0.14
C LYS A 137 -16.94 -1.83 -1.06
N TRP A 138 -15.97 -1.65 -1.94
CA TRP A 138 -15.96 -0.54 -2.88
C TRP A 138 -16.96 -0.67 -4.02
N SER A 139 -17.47 -1.85 -4.34
CA SER A 139 -18.53 -2.02 -5.34
C SER A 139 -19.84 -1.32 -4.97
N PHE A 140 -20.06 -1.02 -3.69
CA PHE A 140 -21.25 -0.32 -3.20
C PHE A 140 -21.04 1.19 -3.02
N VAL A 141 -19.81 1.68 -3.19
CA VAL A 141 -19.50 3.11 -3.07
C VAL A 141 -19.56 3.75 -4.44
N LYS A 142 -20.45 4.74 -4.62
CA LYS A 142 -20.43 5.59 -5.82
C LYS A 142 -19.23 6.53 -5.68
N PHE A 143 -18.34 6.46 -6.66
CA PHE A 143 -17.26 7.44 -6.79
C PHE A 143 -17.71 8.45 -7.83
N ASP A 144 -17.61 9.71 -7.53
CA ASP A 144 -17.61 10.76 -8.54
C ASP A 144 -16.43 10.51 -9.48
N ASN A 145 -16.48 10.98 -10.72
CA ASN A 145 -15.61 10.63 -11.86
C ASN A 145 -14.08 10.75 -11.68
N ASP A 146 -13.57 10.84 -10.45
CA ASP A 146 -12.18 11.15 -10.12
C ASP A 146 -11.25 9.94 -10.08
N LEU A 147 -11.53 8.88 -10.83
CA LEU A 147 -10.60 7.75 -10.95
C LEU A 147 -9.41 8.02 -11.88
N GLU A 148 -9.19 9.22 -12.31
CA GLU A 148 -7.87 9.63 -12.77
C GLU A 148 -6.89 9.70 -11.60
N TYR A 149 -6.63 8.55 -10.98
CA TYR A 149 -5.42 8.39 -10.21
C TYR A 149 -4.24 8.55 -11.16
N LYS A 150 -3.76 9.76 -11.23
CA LYS A 150 -2.46 10.07 -11.80
C LYS A 150 -1.46 9.29 -10.96
N THR A 151 -1.09 8.12 -11.44
CA THR A 151 -0.18 7.17 -10.79
C THR A 151 1.23 7.72 -10.64
N ARG A 152 1.49 8.90 -11.17
CA ARG A 152 2.70 9.71 -10.93
C ARG A 152 2.26 11.13 -10.64
N GLY A 153 2.53 11.57 -9.40
CA GLY A 153 2.51 12.97 -9.05
C GLY A 153 1.14 13.52 -8.67
N GLU A 154 0.59 13.12 -7.53
CA GLU A 154 -0.09 14.15 -6.77
C GLU A 154 0.92 15.27 -6.60
N LYS A 155 0.77 16.36 -7.35
CA LYS A 155 1.66 17.52 -7.25
C LYS A 155 1.68 18.05 -5.82
N GLU A 156 0.56 17.92 -5.13
CA GLU A 156 0.41 18.35 -3.75
C GLU A 156 -0.46 17.38 -2.96
N PHE A 157 -0.05 17.05 -1.76
CA PHE A 157 -0.85 16.33 -0.77
C PHE A 157 -0.93 17.19 0.47
N ILE A 158 -2.13 17.60 0.85
CA ILE A 158 -2.37 18.48 2.00
C ILE A 158 -3.26 17.76 3.00
N ASP A 159 -2.85 17.73 4.26
CA ASP A 159 -3.67 17.30 5.39
C ASP A 159 -3.39 18.15 6.63
N LYS A 160 -4.06 17.85 7.76
CA LYS A 160 -3.87 18.58 9.02
C LYS A 160 -2.43 18.54 9.58
N ARG A 161 -1.55 17.67 9.05
CA ARG A 161 -0.14 17.56 9.45
C ARG A 161 0.78 18.46 8.61
N GLY A 162 0.30 18.96 7.46
CA GLY A 162 1.07 19.80 6.56
C GLY A 162 0.84 19.44 5.09
N LYS A 163 1.78 19.87 4.27
CA LYS A 163 1.75 19.77 2.82
C LYS A 163 2.98 19.01 2.30
N ILE A 164 2.77 18.15 1.30
CA ILE A 164 3.84 17.57 0.48
C ILE A 164 3.62 18.08 -0.93
N SER A 165 4.65 18.71 -1.51
CA SER A 165 4.62 19.13 -2.91
C SER A 165 5.71 18.38 -3.67
N ASN A 166 5.33 17.78 -4.79
CA ASN A 166 6.24 17.08 -5.68
C ASN A 166 6.42 17.89 -6.95
N TYR A 167 7.65 18.16 -7.34
CA TYR A 167 8.01 18.90 -8.53
C TYR A 167 8.78 17.99 -9.48
N GLU A 168 8.27 17.83 -10.70
CA GLU A 168 9.00 17.15 -11.77
C GLU A 168 9.98 18.13 -12.41
N LEU A 169 11.24 17.73 -12.47
CA LEU A 169 12.30 18.48 -13.15
C LEU A 169 12.75 17.71 -14.40
N THR A 170 13.13 18.45 -15.42
CA THR A 170 13.50 17.87 -16.71
C THR A 170 14.90 17.34 -16.64
N GLU A 171 15.87 17.49 -16.01
CA GLU A 171 17.19 16.84 -15.87
C GLU A 171 18.15 17.69 -14.97
N PRO A 172 19.06 17.03 -14.28
CA PRO A 172 19.30 15.60 -14.04
C PRO A 172 18.46 15.01 -12.92
N ILE A 173 17.62 15.81 -12.27
CA ILE A 173 16.74 15.41 -11.17
C ILE A 173 15.33 15.30 -11.69
N ASN A 174 14.77 14.09 -11.68
CA ASN A 174 13.44 13.82 -12.20
C ASN A 174 12.29 14.18 -11.23
N LEU A 175 12.58 14.27 -9.92
CA LEU A 175 11.59 14.58 -8.90
C LEU A 175 12.23 15.28 -7.70
N ILE A 176 11.65 16.40 -7.28
CA ILE A 176 11.89 17.00 -5.95
C ILE A 176 10.61 16.91 -5.15
N GLY A 177 10.69 16.31 -3.96
CA GLY A 177 9.62 16.33 -2.96
C GLY A 177 9.91 17.37 -1.89
N TYR A 178 8.97 18.29 -1.65
CA TYR A 178 9.00 19.23 -0.56
C TYR A 178 7.94 18.90 0.48
N ILE A 179 8.31 18.87 1.75
CA ILE A 179 7.41 18.54 2.86
C ILE A 179 7.37 19.71 3.83
N GLU A 180 6.20 20.29 4.00
CA GLU A 180 5.88 21.19 5.10
C GLU A 180 5.12 20.45 6.19
N SER A 181 5.60 20.54 7.43
CA SER A 181 4.96 19.91 8.57
C SER A 181 4.55 20.94 9.61
N VAL A 182 3.39 20.76 10.20
CA VAL A 182 2.99 21.53 11.38
C VAL A 182 3.88 21.13 12.55
N LYS A 183 4.32 22.08 13.37
CA LYS A 183 5.16 21.82 14.54
C LYS A 183 4.57 20.72 15.41
N GLY A 184 5.35 19.70 15.70
CA GLY A 184 4.92 18.53 16.51
C GLY A 184 4.25 17.40 15.73
N SER A 185 4.04 17.55 14.41
CA SER A 185 3.57 16.43 13.58
C SER A 185 4.74 15.56 13.10
N MET A 186 4.47 14.25 12.92
CA MET A 186 5.41 13.32 12.29
C MET A 186 4.79 12.76 10.99
N ARG A 187 5.60 12.66 9.96
CA ARG A 187 5.29 11.91 8.73
C ARG A 187 6.26 10.75 8.60
N ALA A 188 5.74 9.57 8.32
CA ALA A 188 6.57 8.47 7.86
C ALA A 188 6.90 8.67 6.37
N ASN A 189 8.16 8.58 6.03
CA ASN A 189 8.64 8.55 4.66
C ASN A 189 8.43 7.18 4.03
#